data_b5ee863b1b807e9811d97e5bb412da10
#
_entry.id   b5ee863b1b807e9811d97e5bb412da10
#
_cell.length_a   1.000
_cell.length_b   1.000
_cell.length_c   1.000
_cell.angle_alpha   90.00
_cell.angle_beta   90.00
_cell.angle_gamma   90.00
#
_symmetry.space_group_name_H-M   'P 1'
#
loop_
_entity.id
_entity.type
_entity.pdbx_description
1 polymer ?
#
loop_
_entity_poly.entity_id
_entity_poly.type
_entity_poly.pdbx_seq_one_letter_code
_entity_poly.pdbx_strand_id
1 'polypeptide(L)'
;MTHAAQRPPSFSRTPVPRIGVLGSYGGFNIGDESILACVLGCLRAHRPHARIVVFSRNAEHTRTHHRCADEVVDWEGVAQRQLLDTLSGLDLLVLGGGGILYDGEARRYLRLVRAAQDHGVRTFAYAVGAGPLREPDDREAVRTVLPQMDDVVVRDEESALVLDEVGVERELTVTADPALLLSAEPFTSRMMTHEGIPTGKRLVGMSVREPGRAAEKLDEGGYHALLADVADFLVRRLDAHVVFLPMERHDVRHAHAVLSHMSAPDQGRIMNGTYSPGQVLGFMRHLDLAVGMRLHFLIFAAVSGLPVLPLPYSGKVFDFARRVGAPALLGVAREQAGLLLAEVDRLWDEYPQRRDEMQSRIRELCGLARETCTRCGALLDEIDGGLRTGSDLEDLSTRL
;
A
#
# COMPACT_ATOMS: atom_id res chain seq x y z
N MET A 1 21.01 43.45 -52.00
CA MET A 1 19.88 42.69 -51.45
C MET A 1 20.41 41.61 -50.56
N THR A 2 20.50 41.87 -49.26
CA THR A 2 21.01 40.96 -48.24
C THR A 2 19.88 40.16 -47.63
N HIS A 3 19.86 38.87 -47.88
CA HIS A 3 18.93 37.94 -47.23
C HIS A 3 19.27 37.82 -45.73
N ALA A 4 18.43 38.37 -44.88
CA ALA A 4 18.44 38.10 -43.45
C ALA A 4 17.94 36.66 -43.20
N ALA A 5 18.85 35.82 -42.76
CA ALA A 5 18.50 34.47 -42.31
C ALA A 5 17.62 34.57 -41.04
N GLN A 6 16.36 34.19 -41.14
CA GLN A 6 15.48 34.02 -39.99
C GLN A 6 16.03 32.88 -39.13
N ARG A 7 16.42 33.18 -37.88
CA ARG A 7 16.67 32.14 -36.84
C ARG A 7 15.41 31.33 -36.59
N PRO A 8 15.50 29.98 -36.52
CA PRO A 8 14.36 29.18 -36.14
C PRO A 8 13.91 29.55 -34.71
N PRO A 9 12.57 29.48 -34.44
CA PRO A 9 12.04 29.76 -33.12
C PRO A 9 12.71 28.87 -32.08
N SER A 10 13.30 29.46 -31.05
CA SER A 10 13.77 28.74 -29.88
C SER A 10 12.55 28.14 -29.18
N PHE A 11 12.32 26.82 -29.31
CA PHE A 11 11.41 26.11 -28.46
C PHE A 11 11.96 26.18 -27.04
N SER A 12 11.40 27.01 -26.19
CA SER A 12 11.64 26.99 -24.77
C SER A 12 11.11 25.62 -24.29
N ARG A 13 12.02 24.70 -23.97
CA ARG A 13 11.66 23.43 -23.35
C ARG A 13 11.15 23.77 -21.96
N THR A 14 9.86 23.55 -21.72
CA THR A 14 9.32 23.53 -20.37
C THR A 14 10.17 22.58 -19.52
N PRO A 15 10.71 23.02 -18.39
CA PRO A 15 11.53 22.12 -17.56
C PRO A 15 10.72 20.89 -17.20
N VAL A 16 11.33 19.70 -17.34
CA VAL A 16 10.69 18.42 -17.02
C VAL A 16 10.62 18.30 -15.50
N PRO A 17 9.41 18.21 -14.89
CA PRO A 17 9.30 18.16 -13.44
C PRO A 17 9.98 16.91 -12.87
N ARG A 18 10.69 17.09 -11.75
CA ARG A 18 11.37 16.03 -11.01
C ARG A 18 10.62 15.72 -9.73
N ILE A 19 10.06 14.50 -9.64
CA ILE A 19 9.15 14.09 -8.58
C ILE A 19 9.82 12.99 -7.76
N GLY A 20 9.98 13.23 -6.45
CA GLY A 20 10.41 12.22 -5.48
C GLY A 20 9.24 11.44 -4.92
N VAL A 21 9.40 10.13 -4.73
CA VAL A 21 8.43 9.27 -4.05
C VAL A 21 9.13 8.56 -2.89
N LEU A 22 8.71 8.86 -1.67
CA LEU A 22 9.29 8.36 -0.43
C LEU A 22 8.28 7.49 0.32
N GLY A 23 8.66 6.32 0.79
CA GLY A 23 7.80 5.43 1.57
C GLY A 23 8.52 4.16 2.02
N SER A 24 7.78 3.17 2.52
CA SER A 24 8.31 1.89 3.00
C SER A 24 8.61 0.91 1.86
N TYR A 25 9.32 1.38 0.83
CA TYR A 25 9.57 0.64 -0.40
C TYR A 25 10.89 -0.14 -0.37
N GLY A 26 10.94 -1.27 -1.08
CA GLY A 26 12.10 -2.17 -1.09
C GLY A 26 12.15 -3.10 0.12
N GLY A 27 11.13 -3.10 0.98
CA GLY A 27 11.04 -3.93 2.19
C GLY A 27 10.48 -5.34 1.95
N PHE A 28 10.20 -5.73 0.71
CA PHE A 28 9.57 -7.01 0.35
C PHE A 28 8.17 -7.22 0.95
N ASN A 29 7.47 -6.14 1.29
CA ASN A 29 6.07 -6.15 1.69
C ASN A 29 5.21 -5.89 0.45
N ILE A 30 4.44 -6.90 0.03
CA ILE A 30 3.62 -6.84 -1.20
C ILE A 30 2.63 -5.68 -1.15
N GLY A 31 2.14 -5.35 0.05
CA GLY A 31 1.24 -4.20 0.23
C GLY A 31 1.91 -2.87 -0.07
N ASP A 32 3.08 -2.60 0.51
CA ASP A 32 3.81 -1.36 0.29
C ASP A 32 4.26 -1.24 -1.18
N GLU A 33 4.68 -2.35 -1.79
CA GLU A 33 5.02 -2.40 -3.22
C GLU A 33 3.79 -2.16 -4.11
N SER A 34 2.59 -2.61 -3.71
CA SER A 34 1.35 -2.33 -4.43
C SER A 34 0.99 -0.85 -4.41
N ILE A 35 1.18 -0.20 -3.27
CA ILE A 35 0.98 1.24 -3.13
C ILE A 35 1.96 2.00 -4.03
N LEU A 36 3.25 1.63 -4.02
CA LEU A 36 4.23 2.24 -4.91
C LEU A 36 3.81 2.12 -6.38
N ALA A 37 3.37 0.93 -6.81
CA ALA A 37 2.91 0.72 -8.18
C ALA A 37 1.75 1.67 -8.55
N CYS A 38 0.78 1.85 -7.62
CA CYS A 38 -0.35 2.76 -7.82
C CYS A 38 0.07 4.24 -7.85
N VAL A 39 0.97 4.66 -6.95
CA VAL A 39 1.51 6.04 -6.93
C VAL A 39 2.25 6.34 -8.23
N LEU A 40 3.13 5.44 -8.67
CA LEU A 40 3.87 5.60 -9.93
C LEU A 40 2.92 5.65 -11.14
N GLY A 41 1.90 4.78 -11.15
CA GLY A 41 0.86 4.80 -12.19
C GLY A 41 0.11 6.13 -12.24
N CYS A 42 -0.28 6.67 -11.10
CA CYS A 42 -0.91 7.98 -10.98
C CYS A 42 -0.02 9.10 -11.51
N LEU A 43 1.24 9.17 -11.07
CA LEU A 43 2.19 10.20 -11.49
C LEU A 43 2.44 10.13 -13.02
N ARG A 44 2.59 8.92 -13.56
CA ARG A 44 2.75 8.73 -15.01
C ARG A 44 1.53 9.11 -15.83
N ALA A 45 0.33 8.89 -15.30
CA ALA A 45 -0.90 9.30 -15.96
C ALA A 45 -1.03 10.83 -16.06
N HIS A 46 -0.66 11.55 -15.00
CA HIS A 46 -0.71 13.02 -14.97
C HIS A 46 0.51 13.66 -15.65
N ARG A 47 1.69 13.08 -15.52
CA ARG A 47 2.97 13.60 -16.03
C ARG A 47 3.79 12.49 -16.70
N PRO A 48 3.46 12.11 -17.95
CA PRO A 48 4.13 11.00 -18.66
C PRO A 48 5.65 11.17 -18.78
N HIS A 49 6.12 12.43 -18.86
CA HIS A 49 7.52 12.79 -19.09
C HIS A 49 8.25 13.23 -17.81
N ALA A 50 7.59 13.29 -16.66
CA ALA A 50 8.25 13.64 -15.40
C ALA A 50 9.40 12.67 -15.09
N ARG A 51 10.46 13.19 -14.48
CA ARG A 51 11.54 12.36 -13.93
C ARG A 51 11.16 11.91 -12.52
N ILE A 52 10.85 10.62 -12.35
CA ILE A 52 10.43 10.06 -11.07
C ILE A 52 11.60 9.40 -10.36
N VAL A 53 11.88 9.87 -9.14
CA VAL A 53 12.94 9.39 -8.25
C VAL A 53 12.28 8.64 -7.08
N VAL A 54 12.52 7.34 -6.92
CA VAL A 54 12.00 6.56 -5.80
C VAL A 54 13.07 6.41 -4.72
N PHE A 55 12.74 6.81 -3.49
CA PHE A 55 13.57 6.57 -2.31
C PHE A 55 13.19 5.21 -1.72
N SER A 56 14.12 4.26 -1.77
CA SER A 56 13.91 2.86 -1.41
C SER A 56 14.93 2.39 -0.38
N ARG A 57 14.56 1.40 0.44
CA ARG A 57 15.47 0.69 1.36
C ARG A 57 16.28 -0.39 0.64
N ASN A 58 15.82 -0.82 -0.55
CA ASN A 58 16.52 -1.76 -1.41
C ASN A 58 16.36 -1.32 -2.86
N ALA A 59 17.32 -0.53 -3.32
CA ALA A 59 17.25 0.06 -4.65
C ALA A 59 17.29 -0.99 -5.78
N GLU A 60 17.97 -2.12 -5.59
CA GLU A 60 18.03 -3.20 -6.59
C GLU A 60 16.66 -3.85 -6.78
N HIS A 61 16.01 -4.20 -5.66
CA HIS A 61 14.64 -4.74 -5.70
C HIS A 61 13.68 -3.80 -6.40
N THR A 62 13.68 -2.52 -6.00
CA THR A 62 12.77 -1.52 -6.57
C THR A 62 13.03 -1.27 -8.06
N ARG A 63 14.29 -1.20 -8.51
CA ARG A 63 14.60 -1.08 -9.96
C ARG A 63 14.09 -2.26 -10.78
N THR A 64 14.16 -3.45 -10.21
CA THR A 64 13.72 -4.69 -10.90
C THR A 64 12.22 -4.75 -11.05
N HIS A 65 11.46 -4.33 -10.03
CA HIS A 65 10.01 -4.52 -9.95
C HIS A 65 9.19 -3.27 -10.35
N HIS A 66 9.78 -2.08 -10.30
CA HIS A 66 9.08 -0.81 -10.58
C HIS A 66 9.75 -0.04 -11.73
N ARG A 67 9.60 -0.55 -12.95
CA ARG A 67 10.22 0.02 -14.17
C ARG A 67 9.71 1.42 -14.56
N CYS A 68 8.65 1.90 -13.92
CA CYS A 68 8.14 3.27 -14.10
C CYS A 68 8.97 4.33 -13.34
N ALA A 69 9.89 3.94 -12.45
CA ALA A 69 10.84 4.83 -11.83
C ALA A 69 12.01 5.09 -12.77
N ASP A 70 12.40 6.37 -12.95
CA ASP A 70 13.58 6.74 -13.75
C ASP A 70 14.87 6.63 -12.95
N GLU A 71 14.79 6.87 -11.65
CA GLU A 71 15.90 6.81 -10.72
C GLU A 71 15.45 6.15 -9.40
N VAL A 72 16.31 5.34 -8.81
CA VAL A 72 16.05 4.75 -7.48
C VAL A 72 17.25 5.01 -6.59
N VAL A 73 16.99 5.64 -5.44
CA VAL A 73 17.98 6.01 -4.44
C VAL A 73 17.83 5.13 -3.21
N ASP A 74 18.90 4.46 -2.79
CA ASP A 74 18.98 3.80 -1.48
C ASP A 74 19.20 4.88 -0.43
N TRP A 75 18.11 5.38 0.17
CA TRP A 75 18.16 6.54 1.06
C TRP A 75 18.77 6.24 2.44
N GLU A 76 18.95 4.98 2.80
CA GLU A 76 19.67 4.55 4.00
C GLU A 76 21.15 4.31 3.74
N GLY A 77 21.51 3.90 2.51
CA GLY A 77 22.87 3.53 2.13
C GLY A 77 23.70 4.65 1.52
N VAL A 78 23.07 5.70 0.98
CA VAL A 78 23.80 6.82 0.35
C VAL A 78 24.31 7.84 1.38
N ALA A 79 25.38 8.57 1.03
CA ALA A 79 25.89 9.65 1.87
C ALA A 79 24.82 10.75 2.06
N GLN A 80 24.74 11.32 3.26
CA GLN A 80 23.76 12.35 3.63
C GLN A 80 23.79 13.54 2.66
N ARG A 81 24.96 13.98 2.22
CA ARG A 81 25.11 15.08 1.26
C ARG A 81 24.42 14.75 -0.08
N GLN A 82 24.68 13.56 -0.61
CA GLN A 82 24.05 13.12 -1.86
C GLN A 82 22.53 13.01 -1.74
N LEU A 83 22.02 12.56 -0.58
CA LEU A 83 20.60 12.50 -0.31
C LEU A 83 19.97 13.89 -0.30
N LEU A 84 20.61 14.86 0.38
CA LEU A 84 20.16 16.26 0.41
C LEU A 84 20.22 16.92 -0.98
N ASP A 85 21.30 16.69 -1.74
CA ASP A 85 21.42 17.20 -3.12
C ASP A 85 20.30 16.63 -4.02
N THR A 86 19.92 15.36 -3.80
CA THR A 86 18.80 14.75 -4.53
C THR A 86 17.47 15.37 -4.13
N LEU A 87 17.20 15.54 -2.82
CA LEU A 87 15.95 16.12 -2.30
C LEU A 87 15.79 17.57 -2.74
N SER A 88 16.83 18.40 -2.62
CA SER A 88 16.78 19.81 -2.99
C SER A 88 16.58 20.07 -4.50
N GLY A 89 16.86 19.07 -5.33
CA GLY A 89 16.65 19.13 -6.78
C GLY A 89 15.28 18.61 -7.23
N LEU A 90 14.33 18.35 -6.31
CA LEU A 90 12.96 17.95 -6.63
C LEU A 90 12.05 19.17 -6.76
N ASP A 91 11.02 19.06 -7.60
CA ASP A 91 9.91 20.02 -7.65
C ASP A 91 8.79 19.60 -6.70
N LEU A 92 8.59 18.27 -6.50
CA LEU A 92 7.61 17.68 -5.59
C LEU A 92 8.22 16.48 -4.88
N LEU A 93 8.01 16.37 -3.57
CA LEU A 93 8.23 15.15 -2.80
C LEU A 93 6.87 14.59 -2.36
N VAL A 94 6.54 13.40 -2.85
CA VAL A 94 5.37 12.62 -2.43
C VAL A 94 5.78 11.69 -1.30
N LEU A 95 5.24 11.92 -0.09
CA LEU A 95 5.29 10.95 0.99
C LEU A 95 4.23 9.91 0.68
N GLY A 96 4.66 8.74 0.19
CA GLY A 96 3.81 7.70 -0.33
C GLY A 96 2.94 7.03 0.73
N GLY A 97 1.87 6.41 0.29
CA GLY A 97 0.86 5.77 1.14
C GLY A 97 1.36 4.58 1.94
N GLY A 98 0.44 3.98 2.66
CA GLY A 98 0.73 2.87 3.56
C GLY A 98 0.87 3.31 5.02
N GLY A 99 1.01 2.33 5.91
CA GLY A 99 1.19 2.60 7.34
C GLY A 99 2.62 3.00 7.64
N ILE A 100 2.97 4.26 7.47
CA ILE A 100 4.34 4.78 7.65
C ILE A 100 4.48 5.77 8.81
N LEU A 101 3.37 6.35 9.28
CA LEU A 101 3.38 7.28 10.42
C LEU A 101 3.07 6.53 11.72
N TYR A 102 4.05 5.77 12.25
CA TYR A 102 3.94 5.04 13.51
C TYR A 102 5.26 5.10 14.31
N ASP A 103 5.19 4.67 15.56
CA ASP A 103 6.33 4.72 16.50
C ASP A 103 7.59 4.06 15.91
N GLY A 104 8.70 4.79 15.95
CA GLY A 104 10.01 4.38 15.45
C GLY A 104 10.27 4.65 13.98
N GLU A 105 9.23 4.87 13.17
CA GLU A 105 9.35 5.09 11.73
C GLU A 105 8.97 6.52 11.31
N ALA A 106 7.95 7.14 11.94
CA ALA A 106 7.42 8.43 11.51
C ALA A 106 8.51 9.50 11.37
N ARG A 107 9.34 9.70 12.41
CA ARG A 107 10.44 10.69 12.39
C ARG A 107 11.48 10.45 11.32
N ARG A 108 11.68 9.17 10.89
CA ARG A 108 12.67 8.82 9.85
C ARG A 108 12.24 9.36 8.50
N TYR A 109 10.98 9.16 8.12
CA TYR A 109 10.42 9.69 6.88
C TYR A 109 10.25 11.21 6.94
N LEU A 110 9.70 11.72 8.05
CA LEU A 110 9.40 13.14 8.21
C LEU A 110 10.66 14.01 8.25
N ARG A 111 11.81 13.47 8.67
CA ARG A 111 13.10 14.16 8.53
C ARG A 111 13.44 14.47 7.07
N LEU A 112 13.15 13.57 6.13
CA LEU A 112 13.40 13.81 4.71
C LEU A 112 12.37 14.79 4.13
N VAL A 113 11.11 14.67 4.55
CA VAL A 113 10.07 15.64 4.17
C VAL A 113 10.46 17.04 4.64
N ARG A 114 10.90 17.19 5.90
CA ARG A 114 11.37 18.47 6.45
C ARG A 114 12.55 19.01 5.66
N ALA A 115 13.54 18.16 5.34
CA ALA A 115 14.68 18.59 4.53
C ALA A 115 14.25 19.09 3.15
N ALA A 116 13.27 18.48 2.51
CA ALA A 116 12.71 18.96 1.25
C ALA A 116 12.01 20.33 1.42
N GLN A 117 11.16 20.48 2.47
CA GLN A 117 10.49 21.74 2.80
C GLN A 117 11.49 22.89 3.05
N ASP A 118 12.58 22.63 3.79
CA ASP A 118 13.64 23.60 4.09
C ASP A 118 14.36 24.11 2.80
N HIS A 119 14.26 23.36 1.70
CA HIS A 119 14.80 23.75 0.37
C HIS A 119 13.70 24.25 -0.58
N GLY A 120 12.48 24.50 -0.10
CA GLY A 120 11.38 25.02 -0.91
C GLY A 120 10.71 23.99 -1.83
N VAL A 121 10.99 22.69 -1.66
CA VAL A 121 10.34 21.62 -2.42
C VAL A 121 8.90 21.45 -1.96
N ARG A 122 7.95 21.40 -2.91
CA ARG A 122 6.53 21.12 -2.57
C ARG A 122 6.40 19.69 -2.03
N THR A 123 5.48 19.48 -1.10
CA THR A 123 5.34 18.20 -0.40
C THR A 123 3.89 17.75 -0.32
N PHE A 124 3.63 16.47 -0.63
CA PHE A 124 2.29 15.88 -0.65
C PHE A 124 2.28 14.56 0.12
N ALA A 125 1.37 14.39 1.08
CA ALA A 125 1.13 13.10 1.74
C ALA A 125 0.03 12.32 1.00
N TYR A 126 0.40 11.20 0.41
CA TYR A 126 -0.44 10.43 -0.51
C TYR A 126 -1.13 9.27 0.20
N ALA A 127 -2.32 9.47 0.72
CA ALA A 127 -3.13 8.45 1.42
C ALA A 127 -2.33 7.69 2.50
N VAL A 128 -1.63 8.45 3.37
CA VAL A 128 -0.80 7.89 4.43
C VAL A 128 -1.66 7.29 5.54
N GLY A 129 -1.17 6.19 6.14
CA GLY A 129 -1.75 5.60 7.34
C GLY A 129 -0.96 6.02 8.57
N ALA A 130 -1.65 6.34 9.66
CA ALA A 130 -1.06 6.74 10.93
C ALA A 130 -1.42 5.78 12.07
N GLY A 131 -0.50 5.64 13.02
CA GLY A 131 -0.67 4.95 14.30
C GLY A 131 -0.18 3.50 14.36
N PRO A 132 0.15 3.07 15.61
CA PRO A 132 0.13 3.86 16.84
C PRO A 132 1.25 4.93 16.88
N LEU A 133 0.97 6.09 17.49
CA LEU A 133 1.92 7.19 17.74
C LEU A 133 1.92 7.53 19.23
N ARG A 134 2.81 6.93 19.98
CA ARG A 134 2.97 7.09 21.43
C ARG A 134 4.29 7.74 21.81
N GLU A 135 5.34 7.49 20.99
CA GLU A 135 6.67 8.03 21.21
C GLU A 135 6.68 9.56 21.06
N PRO A 136 7.20 10.31 22.06
CA PRO A 136 7.17 11.78 22.04
C PRO A 136 7.85 12.38 20.80
N ASP A 137 9.00 11.83 20.38
CA ASP A 137 9.77 12.33 19.23
C ASP A 137 9.03 12.14 17.91
N ASP A 138 8.32 11.00 17.74
CA ASP A 138 7.53 10.74 16.55
C ASP A 138 6.29 11.65 16.52
N ARG A 139 5.63 11.86 17.66
CA ARG A 139 4.51 12.81 17.79
C ARG A 139 4.95 14.23 17.46
N GLU A 140 6.11 14.67 17.96
CA GLU A 140 6.65 16.00 17.67
C GLU A 140 6.97 16.18 16.18
N ALA A 141 7.60 15.18 15.55
CA ALA A 141 7.87 15.22 14.10
C ALA A 141 6.56 15.33 13.30
N VAL A 142 5.53 14.58 13.66
CA VAL A 142 4.22 14.62 13.02
C VAL A 142 3.58 16.00 13.16
N ARG A 143 3.52 16.57 14.39
CA ARG A 143 2.94 17.90 14.67
C ARG A 143 3.65 19.03 13.94
N THR A 144 4.96 18.92 13.71
CA THR A 144 5.76 20.01 13.13
C THR A 144 5.86 19.94 11.61
N VAL A 145 5.86 18.74 11.02
CA VAL A 145 6.12 18.58 9.59
C VAL A 145 4.82 18.51 8.78
N LEU A 146 3.82 17.75 9.21
CA LEU A 146 2.59 17.60 8.43
C LEU A 146 1.82 18.90 8.17
N PRO A 147 1.68 19.84 9.14
CA PRO A 147 1.00 21.11 8.89
C PRO A 147 1.63 21.96 7.79
N GLN A 148 2.91 21.77 7.49
CA GLN A 148 3.66 22.53 6.49
C GLN A 148 3.67 21.87 5.11
N MET A 149 3.07 20.69 4.94
CA MET A 149 2.92 20.06 3.63
C MET A 149 1.86 20.81 2.80
N ASP A 150 1.97 20.78 1.49
CA ASP A 150 1.00 21.43 0.60
C ASP A 150 -0.37 20.76 0.70
N ASP A 151 -0.41 19.42 0.76
CA ASP A 151 -1.64 18.69 1.03
C ASP A 151 -1.35 17.42 1.85
N VAL A 152 -2.31 17.04 2.72
CA VAL A 152 -2.23 15.83 3.53
C VAL A 152 -3.49 15.01 3.35
N VAL A 153 -3.33 13.93 2.62
CA VAL A 153 -4.37 12.91 2.40
C VAL A 153 -4.05 11.68 3.23
N VAL A 154 -5.01 11.23 4.05
CA VAL A 154 -4.94 9.98 4.82
C VAL A 154 -5.86 8.93 4.21
N ARG A 155 -5.52 7.65 4.39
CA ARG A 155 -6.25 6.54 3.75
C ARG A 155 -7.51 6.11 4.48
N ASP A 156 -7.65 6.43 5.77
CA ASP A 156 -8.74 5.96 6.62
C ASP A 156 -9.03 6.93 7.77
N GLU A 157 -10.22 6.83 8.33
CA GLU A 157 -10.68 7.64 9.47
C GLU A 157 -9.84 7.41 10.73
N GLU A 158 -9.35 6.17 10.95
CA GLU A 158 -8.50 5.86 12.09
C GLU A 158 -7.21 6.67 12.04
N SER A 159 -6.60 6.77 10.86
CA SER A 159 -5.41 7.61 10.67
C SER A 159 -5.68 9.09 10.93
N ALA A 160 -6.83 9.60 10.50
CA ALA A 160 -7.22 10.99 10.78
C ALA A 160 -7.39 11.22 12.29
N LEU A 161 -8.07 10.33 13.00
CA LEU A 161 -8.24 10.41 14.46
C LEU A 161 -6.91 10.37 15.21
N VAL A 162 -5.98 9.48 14.80
CA VAL A 162 -4.64 9.40 15.40
C VAL A 162 -3.87 10.72 15.21
N LEU A 163 -3.95 11.33 14.02
CA LEU A 163 -3.28 12.60 13.75
C LEU A 163 -3.92 13.76 14.53
N ASP A 164 -5.22 13.77 14.68
CA ASP A 164 -5.95 14.74 15.54
C ASP A 164 -5.53 14.60 17.02
N GLU A 165 -5.48 13.37 17.57
CA GLU A 165 -5.00 13.08 18.91
C GLU A 165 -3.53 13.47 19.14
N VAL A 166 -2.72 13.42 18.09
CA VAL A 166 -1.32 13.89 18.12
C VAL A 166 -1.27 15.41 18.18
N GLY A 167 -2.29 16.11 17.70
CA GLY A 167 -2.38 17.57 17.65
C GLY A 167 -1.88 18.15 16.32
N VAL A 168 -2.22 17.53 15.22
CA VAL A 168 -1.95 18.05 13.87
C VAL A 168 -2.98 19.13 13.53
N GLU A 169 -2.56 20.39 13.56
CA GLU A 169 -3.44 21.55 13.33
C GLU A 169 -3.55 21.87 11.81
N ARG A 170 -4.26 21.04 11.08
CA ARG A 170 -4.62 21.29 9.67
C ARG A 170 -5.81 20.44 9.22
N GLU A 171 -6.46 20.86 8.15
CA GLU A 171 -7.46 20.03 7.49
C GLU A 171 -6.81 18.76 6.89
N LEU A 172 -7.40 17.61 7.16
CA LEU A 172 -6.99 16.31 6.65
C LEU A 172 -8.05 15.80 5.67
N THR A 173 -7.65 15.40 4.48
CA THR A 173 -8.56 14.75 3.53
C THR A 173 -8.51 13.24 3.75
N VAL A 174 -9.66 12.63 4.08
CA VAL A 174 -9.77 11.18 4.22
C VAL A 174 -10.21 10.58 2.89
N THR A 175 -9.46 9.61 2.38
CA THR A 175 -9.76 8.91 1.14
C THR A 175 -9.77 7.39 1.32
N ALA A 176 -9.01 6.65 0.54
CA ALA A 176 -8.88 5.21 0.66
C ALA A 176 -7.47 4.74 0.25
N ASP A 177 -7.15 3.48 0.60
CA ASP A 177 -5.84 2.89 0.31
C ASP A 177 -5.60 2.81 -1.21
N PRO A 178 -4.46 3.32 -1.72
CA PRO A 178 -4.15 3.30 -3.15
C PRO A 178 -4.12 1.90 -3.77
N ALA A 179 -3.84 0.86 -2.99
CA ALA A 179 -3.81 -0.52 -3.46
C ALA A 179 -5.16 -1.01 -4.02
N LEU A 180 -6.28 -0.33 -3.70
CA LEU A 180 -7.59 -0.56 -4.32
C LEU A 180 -7.60 -0.31 -5.84
N LEU A 181 -6.63 0.46 -6.36
CA LEU A 181 -6.50 0.79 -7.78
C LEU A 181 -5.47 -0.09 -8.50
N LEU A 182 -4.87 -1.06 -7.82
CA LEU A 182 -3.88 -1.93 -8.41
C LEU A 182 -4.48 -2.71 -9.59
N SER A 183 -3.75 -2.77 -10.69
CA SER A 183 -4.12 -3.58 -11.85
C SER A 183 -3.64 -5.01 -11.67
N ALA A 184 -4.54 -5.98 -11.90
CA ALA A 184 -4.19 -7.38 -11.85
C ALA A 184 -3.36 -7.80 -13.08
N GLU A 185 -2.29 -8.52 -12.85
CA GLU A 185 -1.49 -9.20 -13.87
C GLU A 185 -1.86 -10.70 -13.93
N PRO A 186 -1.66 -11.37 -15.07
CA PRO A 186 -1.97 -12.79 -15.15
C PRO A 186 -1.15 -13.64 -14.17
N PHE A 187 -1.85 -14.49 -13.40
CA PHE A 187 -1.22 -15.58 -12.68
C PHE A 187 -1.48 -16.87 -13.47
N THR A 188 -0.46 -17.38 -14.14
CA THR A 188 -0.61 -18.41 -15.17
C THR A 188 -0.70 -19.82 -14.59
N SER A 189 -1.23 -20.78 -15.35
CA SER A 189 -1.24 -22.21 -14.97
C SER A 189 0.17 -22.74 -14.69
N ARG A 190 1.21 -22.21 -15.37
CA ARG A 190 2.60 -22.56 -15.11
C ARG A 190 3.04 -22.10 -13.70
N MET A 191 2.62 -20.92 -13.27
CA MET A 191 2.88 -20.41 -11.92
C MET A 191 2.14 -21.26 -10.89
N MET A 192 0.87 -21.61 -11.14
CA MET A 192 0.11 -22.54 -10.29
C MET A 192 0.86 -23.87 -10.10
N THR A 193 1.32 -24.46 -11.20
CA THR A 193 2.09 -25.72 -11.17
C THR A 193 3.40 -25.56 -10.43
N HIS A 194 4.12 -24.45 -10.60
CA HIS A 194 5.37 -24.17 -9.90
C HIS A 194 5.18 -24.11 -8.38
N GLU A 195 4.08 -23.52 -7.93
CA GLU A 195 3.70 -23.46 -6.51
C GLU A 195 3.09 -24.78 -5.98
N GLY A 196 2.88 -25.78 -6.84
CA GLY A 196 2.20 -27.01 -6.46
C GLY A 196 0.74 -26.81 -6.07
N ILE A 197 0.11 -25.74 -6.56
CA ILE A 197 -1.30 -25.43 -6.29
C ILE A 197 -2.16 -26.21 -7.28
N PRO A 198 -3.13 -27.03 -6.80
CA PRO A 198 -3.94 -27.87 -7.67
C PRO A 198 -4.88 -27.02 -8.52
N THR A 199 -5.13 -27.46 -9.74
CA THR A 199 -6.15 -26.90 -10.63
C THR A 199 -7.42 -27.74 -10.58
N GLY A 200 -8.59 -27.10 -10.73
CA GLY A 200 -9.88 -27.79 -10.71
C GLY A 200 -10.37 -28.20 -9.33
N LYS A 201 -9.72 -27.71 -8.27
CA LYS A 201 -10.14 -27.82 -6.88
C LYS A 201 -10.56 -26.45 -6.38
N ARG A 202 -11.41 -26.43 -5.35
CA ARG A 202 -11.74 -25.22 -4.62
C ARG A 202 -10.53 -24.75 -3.85
N LEU A 203 -10.23 -23.46 -3.92
CA LEU A 203 -9.05 -22.85 -3.27
C LEU A 203 -9.49 -21.80 -2.26
N VAL A 204 -8.99 -21.92 -1.04
CA VAL A 204 -9.17 -20.89 0.00
C VAL A 204 -7.84 -20.23 0.27
N GLY A 205 -7.78 -18.90 0.09
CA GLY A 205 -6.61 -18.13 0.45
C GLY A 205 -6.57 -17.85 1.95
N MET A 206 -5.41 -18.02 2.56
CA MET A 206 -5.20 -17.70 3.98
C MET A 206 -3.95 -16.84 4.17
N SER A 207 -4.09 -15.68 4.84
CA SER A 207 -2.98 -14.82 5.19
C SER A 207 -2.80 -14.78 6.70
N VAL A 208 -1.64 -15.24 7.16
CA VAL A 208 -1.28 -15.32 8.58
C VAL A 208 -0.03 -14.50 8.84
N ARG A 209 0.09 -13.98 10.07
CA ARG A 209 1.22 -13.19 10.55
C ARG A 209 1.50 -13.52 12.01
N GLU A 210 2.47 -12.85 12.61
CA GLU A 210 2.69 -12.94 14.05
C GLU A 210 1.43 -12.58 14.84
N PRO A 211 1.17 -13.25 15.99
CA PRO A 211 -0.06 -13.09 16.77
C PRO A 211 -0.29 -11.65 17.26
N GLY A 212 0.74 -10.97 17.73
CA GLY A 212 0.64 -9.62 18.24
C GLY A 212 -0.52 -9.43 19.20
N ARG A 213 -1.17 -8.26 19.15
CA ARG A 213 -2.34 -7.93 19.98
C ARG A 213 -3.60 -8.71 19.62
N ALA A 214 -3.67 -9.30 18.43
CA ALA A 214 -4.84 -10.07 18.01
C ALA A 214 -5.04 -11.34 18.84
N ALA A 215 -3.98 -11.86 19.42
CA ALA A 215 -3.98 -13.10 20.19
C ALA A 215 -3.22 -12.98 21.53
N GLU A 216 -3.41 -11.86 22.24
CA GLU A 216 -2.72 -11.57 23.52
C GLU A 216 -2.86 -12.67 24.59
N LYS A 217 -3.94 -13.46 24.51
CA LYS A 217 -4.25 -14.53 25.45
C LYS A 217 -3.72 -15.90 25.02
N LEU A 218 -3.09 -15.99 23.86
CA LEU A 218 -2.52 -17.23 23.32
C LEU A 218 -1.00 -17.14 23.27
N ASP A 219 -0.33 -18.22 23.61
CA ASP A 219 1.05 -18.40 23.19
C ASP A 219 1.11 -18.63 21.65
N GLU A 220 2.30 -18.50 21.09
CA GLU A 220 2.49 -18.61 19.64
C GLU A 220 2.04 -19.98 19.09
N GLY A 221 2.28 -21.07 19.84
CA GLY A 221 1.85 -22.42 19.48
C GLY A 221 0.33 -22.58 19.50
N GLY A 222 -0.33 -22.10 20.54
CA GLY A 222 -1.80 -22.13 20.63
C GLY A 222 -2.48 -21.28 19.56
N TYR A 223 -1.86 -20.16 19.18
CA TYR A 223 -2.31 -19.33 18.08
C TYR A 223 -2.21 -20.06 16.73
N HIS A 224 -1.06 -20.70 16.42
CA HIS A 224 -0.89 -21.47 15.19
C HIS A 224 -1.83 -22.67 15.14
N ALA A 225 -2.01 -23.38 16.26
CA ALA A 225 -2.96 -24.50 16.34
C ALA A 225 -4.41 -24.06 16.05
N LEU A 226 -4.84 -22.92 16.60
CA LEU A 226 -6.18 -22.39 16.33
C LEU A 226 -6.38 -22.05 14.84
N LEU A 227 -5.38 -21.45 14.20
CA LEU A 227 -5.46 -21.16 12.76
C LEU A 227 -5.41 -22.43 11.91
N ALA A 228 -4.72 -23.47 12.37
CA ALA A 228 -4.72 -24.80 11.74
C ALA A 228 -6.11 -25.47 11.85
N ASP A 229 -6.78 -25.35 13.00
CA ASP A 229 -8.16 -25.85 13.18
C ASP A 229 -9.12 -25.16 12.19
N VAL A 230 -8.95 -23.85 11.95
CA VAL A 230 -9.70 -23.11 10.91
C VAL A 230 -9.38 -23.64 9.52
N ALA A 231 -8.11 -23.83 9.18
CA ALA A 231 -7.69 -24.37 7.89
C ALA A 231 -8.25 -25.80 7.67
N ASP A 232 -8.17 -26.67 8.66
CA ASP A 232 -8.74 -28.02 8.62
C ASP A 232 -10.27 -28.03 8.49
N PHE A 233 -10.94 -27.07 9.12
CA PHE A 233 -12.40 -26.89 8.94
C PHE A 233 -12.72 -26.51 7.49
N LEU A 234 -12.00 -25.54 6.91
CA LEU A 234 -12.17 -25.12 5.52
C LEU A 234 -11.95 -26.28 4.54
N VAL A 235 -10.90 -27.08 4.76
CA VAL A 235 -10.63 -28.28 3.97
C VAL A 235 -11.81 -29.24 4.02
N ARG A 236 -12.29 -29.58 5.21
CA ARG A 236 -13.38 -30.56 5.38
C ARG A 236 -14.74 -30.04 4.95
N ARG A 237 -15.10 -28.81 5.34
CA ARG A 237 -16.42 -28.22 5.09
C ARG A 237 -16.63 -27.87 3.63
N LEU A 238 -15.58 -27.39 2.95
CA LEU A 238 -15.67 -26.87 1.58
C LEU A 238 -15.08 -27.82 0.53
N ASP A 239 -14.50 -28.94 0.91
CA ASP A 239 -13.68 -29.80 0.04
C ASP A 239 -12.64 -28.96 -0.74
N ALA A 240 -11.86 -28.18 0.02
CA ALA A 240 -10.97 -27.17 -0.54
C ALA A 240 -9.49 -27.45 -0.24
N HIS A 241 -8.60 -26.84 -1.01
CA HIS A 241 -7.20 -26.67 -0.64
C HIS A 241 -6.98 -25.28 -0.06
N VAL A 242 -6.17 -25.18 1.01
CA VAL A 242 -5.77 -23.91 1.62
C VAL A 242 -4.45 -23.46 1.02
N VAL A 243 -4.43 -22.24 0.49
CA VAL A 243 -3.20 -21.62 -0.01
C VAL A 243 -2.83 -20.47 0.93
N PHE A 244 -1.73 -20.62 1.65
CA PHE A 244 -1.17 -19.56 2.47
C PHE A 244 -0.44 -18.55 1.58
N LEU A 245 -0.80 -17.27 1.70
CA LEU A 245 -0.19 -16.16 0.96
C LEU A 245 0.58 -15.26 1.93
N PRO A 246 1.90 -15.45 2.07
CA PRO A 246 2.73 -14.51 2.80
C PRO A 246 2.75 -13.15 2.08
N MET A 247 2.41 -12.08 2.80
CA MET A 247 2.45 -10.71 2.27
C MET A 247 3.79 -10.04 2.54
N GLU A 248 4.60 -10.64 3.42
CA GLU A 248 5.99 -10.26 3.71
C GLU A 248 6.79 -11.48 4.19
N ARG A 249 8.12 -11.36 4.23
CA ARG A 249 9.02 -12.50 4.54
C ARG A 249 8.73 -13.17 5.89
N HIS A 250 8.37 -12.39 6.90
CA HIS A 250 8.09 -12.93 8.24
C HIS A 250 6.85 -13.82 8.28
N ASP A 251 5.90 -13.63 7.40
CA ASP A 251 4.67 -14.42 7.32
C ASP A 251 4.93 -15.87 6.94
N VAL A 252 5.99 -16.13 6.17
CA VAL A 252 6.36 -17.50 5.73
C VAL A 252 6.56 -18.43 6.93
N ARG A 253 7.21 -17.96 7.99
CA ARG A 253 7.44 -18.75 9.22
C ARG A 253 6.10 -19.12 9.87
N HIS A 254 5.18 -18.18 9.96
CA HIS A 254 3.88 -18.41 10.58
C HIS A 254 3.00 -19.32 9.70
N ALA A 255 3.07 -19.19 8.38
CA ALA A 255 2.38 -20.10 7.46
C ALA A 255 2.88 -21.55 7.61
N HIS A 256 4.20 -21.77 7.70
CA HIS A 256 4.76 -23.09 7.97
C HIS A 256 4.35 -23.65 9.32
N ALA A 257 4.32 -22.82 10.37
CA ALA A 257 3.88 -23.24 11.68
C ALA A 257 2.40 -23.67 11.68
N VAL A 258 1.50 -22.89 11.06
CA VAL A 258 0.09 -23.28 10.91
C VAL A 258 -0.01 -24.58 10.11
N LEU A 259 0.65 -24.69 8.96
CA LEU A 259 0.62 -25.89 8.13
C LEU A 259 1.08 -27.15 8.90
N SER A 260 2.09 -27.02 9.77
CA SER A 260 2.60 -28.14 10.59
C SER A 260 1.62 -28.59 11.67
N HIS A 261 0.67 -27.76 12.09
CA HIS A 261 -0.40 -28.09 13.04
C HIS A 261 -1.66 -28.66 12.36
N MET A 262 -1.81 -28.53 11.04
CA MET A 262 -2.98 -29.07 10.32
C MET A 262 -3.05 -30.59 10.41
N SER A 263 -4.27 -31.13 10.52
CA SER A 263 -4.55 -32.57 10.44
C SER A 263 -4.41 -33.10 9.01
N ALA A 264 -4.58 -32.23 8.00
CA ALA A 264 -4.49 -32.55 6.57
C ALA A 264 -3.47 -31.62 5.88
N PRO A 265 -2.16 -31.67 6.23
CA PRO A 265 -1.15 -30.74 5.71
C PRO A 265 -0.91 -30.90 4.19
N ASP A 266 -1.24 -32.05 3.61
CA ASP A 266 -1.24 -32.30 2.16
C ASP A 266 -2.28 -31.46 1.39
N GLN A 267 -3.31 -30.96 2.05
CA GLN A 267 -4.31 -30.04 1.51
C GLN A 267 -3.91 -28.57 1.70
N GLY A 268 -2.75 -28.28 2.25
CA GLY A 268 -2.18 -26.94 2.40
C GLY A 268 -1.02 -26.69 1.44
N ARG A 269 -0.88 -25.47 0.95
CA ARG A 269 0.30 -25.00 0.19
C ARG A 269 0.69 -23.61 0.66
N ILE A 270 1.97 -23.31 0.63
CA ILE A 270 2.49 -21.98 0.92
C ILE A 270 3.06 -21.43 -0.36
N MET A 271 2.59 -20.25 -0.79
CA MET A 271 3.17 -19.56 -1.94
C MET A 271 4.57 -19.06 -1.58
N ASN A 272 5.58 -19.52 -2.29
CA ASN A 272 6.99 -19.24 -2.00
C ASN A 272 7.70 -18.44 -3.11
N GLY A 273 7.13 -18.35 -4.31
CA GLY A 273 7.71 -17.60 -5.41
C GLY A 273 7.71 -16.09 -5.17
N THR A 274 8.61 -15.41 -5.86
CA THR A 274 8.62 -13.94 -5.87
C THR A 274 7.72 -13.46 -7.01
N TYR A 275 6.63 -12.81 -6.65
CA TYR A 275 5.62 -12.31 -7.57
C TYR A 275 5.46 -10.80 -7.43
N SER A 276 5.11 -10.13 -8.55
CA SER A 276 4.69 -8.73 -8.49
C SER A 276 3.37 -8.59 -7.71
N PRO A 277 3.09 -7.42 -7.11
CA PRO A 277 1.79 -7.18 -6.50
C PRO A 277 0.62 -7.44 -7.46
N GLY A 278 0.76 -7.09 -8.73
CA GLY A 278 -0.23 -7.35 -9.78
C GLY A 278 -0.47 -8.85 -10.01
N GLN A 279 0.58 -9.67 -9.97
CA GLN A 279 0.47 -11.13 -10.08
C GLN A 279 -0.21 -11.74 -8.87
N VAL A 280 0.11 -11.25 -7.64
CA VAL A 280 -0.58 -11.70 -6.42
C VAL A 280 -2.06 -11.32 -6.48
N LEU A 281 -2.41 -10.11 -6.94
CA LEU A 281 -3.80 -9.74 -7.19
C LEU A 281 -4.44 -10.62 -8.26
N GLY A 282 -3.70 -10.97 -9.32
CA GLY A 282 -4.16 -11.91 -10.35
C GLY A 282 -4.44 -13.30 -9.81
N PHE A 283 -3.64 -13.77 -8.85
CA PHE A 283 -3.86 -15.04 -8.15
C PHE A 283 -5.18 -15.07 -7.37
N MET A 284 -5.61 -13.96 -6.78
CA MET A 284 -6.90 -13.90 -6.06
C MET A 284 -8.08 -14.40 -6.89
N ARG A 285 -8.03 -14.27 -8.22
CA ARG A 285 -9.09 -14.75 -9.12
C ARG A 285 -9.23 -16.26 -9.20
N HIS A 286 -8.25 -17.00 -8.68
CA HIS A 286 -8.30 -18.47 -8.58
C HIS A 286 -8.85 -18.95 -7.25
N LEU A 287 -9.08 -18.04 -6.31
CA LEU A 287 -9.62 -18.35 -4.99
C LEU A 287 -11.15 -18.28 -4.96
N ASP A 288 -11.74 -19.03 -4.06
CA ASP A 288 -13.19 -19.05 -3.79
C ASP A 288 -13.53 -18.29 -2.49
N LEU A 289 -12.60 -18.20 -1.55
CA LEU A 289 -12.75 -17.53 -0.24
C LEU A 289 -11.38 -17.01 0.22
N ALA A 290 -11.39 -15.93 0.99
CA ALA A 290 -10.19 -15.37 1.62
C ALA A 290 -10.39 -15.17 3.12
N VAL A 291 -9.48 -15.73 3.94
CA VAL A 291 -9.44 -15.58 5.39
C VAL A 291 -8.09 -15.00 5.79
N GLY A 292 -8.04 -13.88 6.49
CA GLY A 292 -6.73 -13.34 6.77
C GLY A 292 -6.62 -12.14 7.67
N MET A 293 -5.37 -11.85 8.03
CA MET A 293 -4.99 -10.77 8.93
C MET A 293 -4.36 -9.57 8.19
N ARG A 294 -3.65 -9.79 7.10
CA ARG A 294 -2.95 -8.72 6.37
C ARG A 294 -3.93 -7.85 5.58
N LEU A 295 -3.89 -6.54 5.83
CA LEU A 295 -4.80 -5.58 5.19
C LEU A 295 -4.78 -5.70 3.66
N HIS A 296 -3.62 -5.70 3.04
CA HIS A 296 -3.52 -5.72 1.58
C HIS A 296 -3.95 -7.07 0.97
N PHE A 297 -3.80 -8.18 1.69
CA PHE A 297 -4.40 -9.46 1.29
C PHE A 297 -5.93 -9.35 1.22
N LEU A 298 -6.54 -8.73 2.23
CA LEU A 298 -7.99 -8.51 2.29
C LEU A 298 -8.47 -7.51 1.22
N ILE A 299 -7.69 -6.44 0.96
CA ILE A 299 -7.97 -5.49 -0.13
C ILE A 299 -7.95 -6.23 -1.48
N PHE A 300 -6.93 -7.02 -1.75
CA PHE A 300 -6.81 -7.77 -3.02
C PHE A 300 -7.95 -8.76 -3.20
N ALA A 301 -8.33 -9.47 -2.15
CA ALA A 301 -9.45 -10.39 -2.16
C ALA A 301 -10.79 -9.66 -2.44
N ALA A 302 -11.06 -8.57 -1.74
CA ALA A 302 -12.28 -7.78 -1.88
C ALA A 302 -12.40 -7.14 -3.28
N VAL A 303 -11.30 -6.58 -3.82
CA VAL A 303 -11.25 -6.03 -5.20
C VAL A 303 -11.49 -7.13 -6.23
N SER A 304 -11.05 -8.36 -5.95
CA SER A 304 -11.28 -9.52 -6.83
C SER A 304 -12.69 -10.11 -6.71
N GLY A 305 -13.54 -9.59 -5.83
CA GLY A 305 -14.91 -10.04 -5.64
C GLY A 305 -15.05 -11.34 -4.85
N LEU A 306 -14.07 -11.64 -3.98
CA LEU A 306 -14.12 -12.82 -3.10
C LEU A 306 -14.88 -12.52 -1.81
N PRO A 307 -15.52 -13.53 -1.20
CA PRO A 307 -15.90 -13.45 0.19
C PRO A 307 -14.66 -13.31 1.06
N VAL A 308 -14.69 -12.34 1.99
CA VAL A 308 -13.55 -12.04 2.86
C VAL A 308 -13.93 -12.21 4.31
N LEU A 309 -13.13 -12.99 5.06
CA LEU A 309 -13.19 -13.07 6.50
C LEU A 309 -11.97 -12.42 7.12
N PRO A 310 -12.04 -11.16 7.54
CA PRO A 310 -10.96 -10.51 8.23
C PRO A 310 -10.75 -11.11 9.63
N LEU A 311 -9.48 -11.29 10.00
CA LEU A 311 -9.04 -11.60 11.37
C LEU A 311 -8.30 -10.37 11.92
N PRO A 312 -9.01 -9.37 12.49
CA PRO A 312 -8.42 -8.10 12.86
C PRO A 312 -7.37 -8.25 13.95
N TYR A 313 -6.19 -7.72 13.69
CA TYR A 313 -5.10 -7.58 14.66
C TYR A 313 -4.80 -6.11 14.97
N SER A 314 -5.41 -5.19 14.22
CA SER A 314 -5.22 -3.74 14.36
C SER A 314 -6.44 -3.00 13.84
N GLY A 315 -6.61 -1.73 14.24
CA GLY A 315 -7.73 -0.89 13.86
C GLY A 315 -7.88 -0.74 12.35
N LYS A 316 -6.79 -0.63 11.59
CA LYS A 316 -6.84 -0.53 10.11
C LYS A 316 -7.52 -1.71 9.42
N VAL A 317 -7.39 -2.93 9.96
CA VAL A 317 -8.07 -4.12 9.42
C VAL A 317 -9.54 -4.10 9.80
N PHE A 318 -9.83 -3.68 11.03
CA PHE A 318 -11.20 -3.51 11.51
C PHE A 318 -11.95 -2.42 10.72
N ASP A 319 -11.32 -1.27 10.49
CA ASP A 319 -11.91 -0.19 9.70
C ASP A 319 -12.19 -0.65 8.26
N PHE A 320 -11.24 -1.31 7.63
CA PHE A 320 -11.44 -1.86 6.28
C PHE A 320 -12.60 -2.85 6.24
N ALA A 321 -12.67 -3.81 7.19
CA ALA A 321 -13.77 -4.76 7.29
C ALA A 321 -15.14 -4.06 7.38
N ARG A 322 -15.24 -3.04 8.25
CA ARG A 322 -16.44 -2.22 8.41
C ARG A 322 -16.81 -1.49 7.11
N ARG A 323 -15.84 -0.88 6.44
CA ARG A 323 -16.04 -0.11 5.19
C ARG A 323 -16.53 -0.99 4.05
N VAL A 324 -16.08 -2.24 3.95
CA VAL A 324 -16.52 -3.18 2.89
C VAL A 324 -17.74 -4.02 3.29
N GLY A 325 -18.22 -3.88 4.53
CA GLY A 325 -19.36 -4.68 5.03
C GLY A 325 -18.99 -6.15 5.28
N ALA A 326 -17.71 -6.47 5.48
CA ALA A 326 -17.27 -7.81 5.85
C ALA A 326 -17.45 -8.04 7.36
N PRO A 327 -17.69 -9.29 7.82
CA PRO A 327 -17.72 -9.59 9.24
C PRO A 327 -16.35 -9.31 9.86
N ALA A 328 -16.33 -8.69 11.04
CA ALA A 328 -15.11 -8.41 11.76
C ALA A 328 -15.15 -9.06 13.13
N LEU A 329 -14.35 -10.09 13.33
CA LEU A 329 -14.16 -10.74 14.62
C LEU A 329 -13.12 -9.98 15.43
N LEU A 330 -13.38 -9.75 16.71
CA LEU A 330 -12.45 -9.06 17.60
C LEU A 330 -11.33 -10.01 18.06
N GLY A 331 -10.31 -10.17 17.24
CA GLY A 331 -9.13 -10.95 17.59
C GLY A 331 -9.26 -12.45 17.31
N VAL A 332 -8.23 -13.18 17.75
CA VAL A 332 -8.12 -14.64 17.63
C VAL A 332 -7.93 -15.21 19.04
N ALA A 333 -8.95 -15.85 19.58
CA ALA A 333 -8.94 -16.45 20.90
C ALA A 333 -9.65 -17.83 20.89
N ARG A 334 -9.24 -18.73 21.77
CA ARG A 334 -9.86 -20.08 21.83
C ARG A 334 -11.36 -20.04 22.07
N GLU A 335 -11.80 -19.10 22.89
CA GLU A 335 -13.22 -18.89 23.19
C GLU A 335 -14.03 -18.44 21.95
N GLN A 336 -13.34 -17.90 20.96
CA GLN A 336 -13.92 -17.41 19.71
C GLN A 336 -13.80 -18.42 18.57
N ALA A 337 -13.13 -19.56 18.76
CA ALA A 337 -12.94 -20.55 17.71
C ALA A 337 -14.28 -21.00 17.08
N GLY A 338 -15.28 -21.31 17.91
CA GLY A 338 -16.62 -21.67 17.42
C GLY A 338 -17.30 -20.56 16.62
N LEU A 339 -17.14 -19.30 17.05
CA LEU A 339 -17.66 -18.14 16.32
C LEU A 339 -16.94 -17.96 14.98
N LEU A 340 -15.64 -18.14 14.95
CA LEU A 340 -14.83 -18.03 13.72
C LEU A 340 -15.28 -19.08 12.69
N LEU A 341 -15.46 -20.33 13.09
CA LEU A 341 -15.96 -21.40 12.23
C LEU A 341 -17.39 -21.14 11.74
N ALA A 342 -18.26 -20.66 12.62
CA ALA A 342 -19.63 -20.29 12.25
C ALA A 342 -19.67 -19.12 11.26
N GLU A 343 -18.77 -18.12 11.41
CA GLU A 343 -18.67 -17.00 10.48
C GLU A 343 -18.14 -17.43 9.10
N VAL A 344 -17.21 -18.37 9.04
CA VAL A 344 -16.78 -18.99 7.77
C VAL A 344 -17.95 -19.62 7.05
N ASP A 345 -18.75 -20.43 7.78
CA ASP A 345 -19.88 -21.16 7.24
C ASP A 345 -20.97 -20.20 6.74
N ARG A 346 -21.33 -19.24 7.59
CA ARG A 346 -22.30 -18.19 7.24
C ARG A 346 -21.86 -17.35 6.05
N LEU A 347 -20.59 -16.91 6.03
CA LEU A 347 -20.05 -16.12 4.94
C LEU A 347 -20.11 -16.88 3.61
N TRP A 348 -19.77 -18.18 3.63
CA TRP A 348 -19.86 -19.02 2.46
C TRP A 348 -21.29 -19.13 1.90
N ASP A 349 -22.26 -19.37 2.79
CA ASP A 349 -23.65 -19.59 2.40
C ASP A 349 -24.37 -18.27 2.01
N GLU A 350 -24.04 -17.14 2.67
CA GLU A 350 -24.71 -15.84 2.44
C GLU A 350 -23.99 -14.94 1.41
N TYR A 351 -22.76 -15.26 1.01
CA TYR A 351 -21.99 -14.37 0.14
C TYR A 351 -22.64 -14.06 -1.20
N PRO A 352 -23.31 -15.00 -1.89
CA PRO A 352 -24.00 -14.71 -3.15
C PRO A 352 -25.00 -13.54 -3.04
N GLN A 353 -25.66 -13.41 -1.88
CA GLN A 353 -26.62 -12.33 -1.61
C GLN A 353 -25.97 -11.01 -1.22
N ARG A 354 -24.78 -11.05 -0.61
CA ARG A 354 -24.04 -9.87 -0.11
C ARG A 354 -23.01 -9.34 -1.09
N ARG A 355 -22.72 -10.10 -2.13
CA ARG A 355 -21.65 -9.76 -3.10
C ARG A 355 -21.83 -8.39 -3.73
N ASP A 356 -23.03 -8.09 -4.18
CA ASP A 356 -23.28 -6.82 -4.90
C ASP A 356 -23.15 -5.61 -3.98
N GLU A 357 -23.54 -5.73 -2.71
CA GLU A 357 -23.36 -4.68 -1.71
C GLU A 357 -21.88 -4.46 -1.43
N MET A 358 -21.10 -5.51 -1.18
CA MET A 358 -19.67 -5.41 -0.95
C MET A 358 -18.96 -4.80 -2.18
N GLN A 359 -19.32 -5.23 -3.40
CA GLN A 359 -18.77 -4.68 -4.63
C GLN A 359 -19.15 -3.21 -4.84
N SER A 360 -20.34 -2.78 -4.40
CA SER A 360 -20.71 -1.35 -4.41
C SER A 360 -19.80 -0.53 -3.51
N ARG A 361 -19.59 -0.99 -2.27
CA ARG A 361 -18.68 -0.33 -1.31
C ARG A 361 -17.24 -0.28 -1.81
N ILE A 362 -16.76 -1.35 -2.46
CA ILE A 362 -15.43 -1.36 -3.09
C ILE A 362 -15.33 -0.31 -4.20
N ARG A 363 -16.36 -0.15 -5.05
CA ARG A 363 -16.37 0.91 -6.09
C ARG A 363 -16.31 2.30 -5.49
N GLU A 364 -17.00 2.54 -4.39
CA GLU A 364 -16.95 3.81 -3.64
C GLU A 364 -15.52 4.07 -3.12
N LEU A 365 -14.90 3.08 -2.48
CA LEU A 365 -13.52 3.17 -1.99
C LEU A 365 -12.52 3.40 -3.13
N CYS A 366 -12.70 2.75 -4.29
CA CYS A 366 -11.90 3.03 -5.48
C CYS A 366 -12.08 4.46 -5.97
N GLY A 367 -13.29 5.02 -5.84
CA GLY A 367 -13.56 6.44 -6.12
C GLY A 367 -12.74 7.37 -5.23
N LEU A 368 -12.77 7.12 -3.91
CA LEU A 368 -11.97 7.86 -2.93
C LEU A 368 -10.46 7.72 -3.17
N ALA A 369 -9.98 6.51 -3.51
CA ALA A 369 -8.57 6.32 -3.83
C ALA A 369 -8.14 7.12 -5.08
N ARG A 370 -9.01 7.25 -6.10
CA ARG A 370 -8.76 8.10 -7.28
C ARG A 370 -8.73 9.59 -6.92
N GLU A 371 -9.50 10.02 -5.93
CA GLU A 371 -9.47 11.41 -5.45
C GLU A 371 -8.07 11.80 -4.99
N THR A 372 -7.35 10.94 -4.28
CA THR A 372 -5.94 11.18 -3.91
C THR A 372 -5.07 11.46 -5.14
N CYS A 373 -5.26 10.67 -6.19
CA CYS A 373 -4.53 10.87 -7.45
C CYS A 373 -4.87 12.20 -8.12
N THR A 374 -6.15 12.57 -8.15
CA THR A 374 -6.62 13.85 -8.70
C THR A 374 -6.04 15.05 -7.94
N ARG A 375 -6.02 15.00 -6.60
CA ARG A 375 -5.43 16.06 -5.77
C ARG A 375 -3.92 16.21 -6.01
N CYS A 376 -3.20 15.09 -6.09
CA CYS A 376 -1.77 15.10 -6.43
C CYS A 376 -1.54 15.69 -7.83
N GLY A 377 -2.40 15.36 -8.80
CA GLY A 377 -2.38 15.93 -10.15
C GLY A 377 -2.60 17.44 -10.17
N ALA A 378 -3.56 17.94 -9.38
CA ALA A 378 -3.82 19.37 -9.24
C ALA A 378 -2.61 20.15 -8.70
N LEU A 379 -1.93 19.58 -7.67
CA LEU A 379 -0.70 20.18 -7.15
C LEU A 379 0.41 20.22 -8.21
N LEU A 380 0.52 19.19 -9.04
CA LEU A 380 1.47 19.19 -10.18
C LEU A 380 1.13 20.24 -11.23
N ASP A 381 -0.16 20.54 -11.46
CA ASP A 381 -0.58 21.61 -12.36
C ASP A 381 -0.19 22.99 -11.84
N GLU A 382 -0.28 23.22 -10.53
CA GLU A 382 0.19 24.45 -9.87
C GLU A 382 1.70 24.65 -10.02
N ILE A 383 2.49 23.56 -9.80
CA ILE A 383 3.94 23.57 -9.96
C ILE A 383 4.33 23.96 -11.40
N ASP A 384 3.72 23.35 -12.40
CA ASP A 384 3.98 23.66 -13.81
C ASP A 384 3.59 25.10 -14.15
N GLY A 385 2.47 25.60 -13.60
CA GLY A 385 2.04 27.00 -13.75
C GLY A 385 3.04 27.99 -13.16
N GLY A 386 3.58 27.68 -11.99
CA GLY A 386 4.64 28.48 -11.33
C GLY A 386 5.96 28.47 -12.09
N LEU A 387 6.36 27.35 -12.66
CA LEU A 387 7.59 27.22 -13.48
C LEU A 387 7.48 28.05 -14.78
N ARG A 388 6.30 28.12 -15.41
CA ARG A 388 6.07 28.94 -16.62
C ARG A 388 6.15 30.44 -16.33
N THR A 389 5.57 30.90 -15.21
CA THR A 389 5.65 32.32 -14.83
C THR A 389 7.06 32.76 -14.42
N GLY A 390 7.84 31.86 -13.80
CA GLY A 390 9.24 32.11 -13.47
C GLY A 390 10.15 32.23 -14.71
N SER A 391 9.99 31.36 -15.71
CA SER A 391 10.76 31.42 -16.95
C SER A 391 10.44 32.65 -17.81
N ASP A 392 9.18 33.12 -17.79
CA ASP A 392 8.76 34.32 -18.51
C ASP A 392 9.34 35.61 -17.88
N LEU A 393 9.56 35.61 -16.55
CA LEU A 393 10.17 36.75 -15.82
C LEU A 393 11.70 36.82 -16.02
N GLU A 394 12.41 35.69 -16.08
CA GLU A 394 13.84 35.65 -16.38
C GLU A 394 14.14 36.06 -17.84
N ASP A 395 13.29 35.69 -18.80
CA ASP A 395 13.42 36.08 -20.21
C ASP A 395 13.15 37.60 -20.43
N LEU A 396 12.31 38.20 -19.57
CA LEU A 396 12.08 39.66 -19.56
C LEU A 396 13.23 40.44 -18.90
N SER A 397 13.87 39.88 -17.87
CA SER A 397 15.01 40.50 -17.20
C SER A 397 16.31 40.49 -18.04
N THR A 398 16.40 39.58 -19.00
CA THR A 398 17.52 39.48 -19.95
C THR A 398 17.31 40.33 -21.21
N ARG A 399 16.15 40.96 -21.38
CA ARG A 399 15.80 41.84 -22.52
C ARG A 399 15.73 43.35 -22.18
N LEU A 400 15.95 43.69 -20.90
CA LEU A 400 16.16 45.07 -20.43
C LEU A 400 17.62 45.31 -20.08
#